data_8bb94fd14311d3d49fb017522251684a
#
_entry.id   8bb94fd14311d3d49fb017522251684a
#
_cell.length_a   1.000
_cell.length_b   1.000
_cell.length_c   1.000
_cell.angle_alpha   90.00
_cell.angle_beta   90.00
_cell.angle_gamma   90.00
#
_symmetry.space_group_name_H-M   'P 1'
#
loop_
_entity.id
_entity.type
_entity.pdbx_description
1 polymer ?
#
loop_
_entity_poly.entity_id
_entity_poly.type
_entity_poly.pdbx_seq_one_letter_code
_entity_poly.pdbx_strand_id
1 'polypeptide(L)'
;MVDKNVKIDSGILQFAPKGAFYEEANEQFQRVFQMWKELFSFDRTLFSLTTLLGGTGFSKGSMNHMLLANPQSQTGKELVPEGMTFDYENKVINYNLSKERIPRALKNLLMLAGSEGFIKVNNSRTRKIILEFIFNRSEKEIEGLAINYKSKLKKLIRHALGKQTVYNILNGDERLFNKWIGRYNSKALPVVYHIFDKEPPWNAGRTTALYSKILRYWSLRKVAQEGDVDKFRDLMKGMPTRTVMGFRNTYKVPIDKSEVFEESKMSSRESLQMEAAVKRSGATKVKDINYKNQDIYDLWKAFYFKLMSGDSSNMDKIMEGIDHQSGKIDRIDIGPCVVIIDASRSMIGSEQRKLHPFLTSLSILSSLENVRDVIYVGGKRVNTPTKDPISVVIPQNHTDLWRGLTEAVITEAPNIVVISDGYENTIKGMFEHTYDHFKQSGYKFNLIHLNPVFSADSKSGTTRRLTKDTKPLPVSNYKFLETELIFDHMIENREVVKNLLVNKYHKLLGE
;
A
#
# COMPACT_ATOMS: atom_id res chain seq x y z
N MET A 1 -40.17 -10.30 -3.85
CA MET A 1 -38.73 -10.36 -3.90
C MET A 1 -38.20 -9.18 -3.10
N VAL A 2 -37.63 -9.42 -1.95
CA VAL A 2 -37.13 -8.34 -1.09
C VAL A 2 -35.85 -7.82 -1.72
N ASP A 3 -35.92 -6.58 -2.19
CA ASP A 3 -34.77 -5.83 -2.69
C ASP A 3 -33.82 -5.58 -1.50
N LYS A 4 -32.90 -6.52 -1.26
CA LYS A 4 -31.85 -6.33 -0.28
C LYS A 4 -30.87 -5.35 -0.90
N ASN A 5 -31.06 -4.06 -0.62
CA ASN A 5 -30.05 -3.04 -0.83
C ASN A 5 -28.79 -3.43 -0.01
N VAL A 6 -27.91 -4.20 -0.62
CA VAL A 6 -26.59 -4.48 -0.04
C VAL A 6 -25.86 -3.14 0.00
N LYS A 7 -25.80 -2.54 1.19
CA LYS A 7 -25.01 -1.34 1.43
C LYS A 7 -23.54 -1.71 1.29
N ILE A 8 -22.98 -1.42 0.13
CA ILE A 8 -21.54 -1.53 -0.09
C ILE A 8 -20.90 -0.33 0.60
N ASP A 9 -20.23 -0.57 1.72
CA ASP A 9 -19.43 0.44 2.40
C ASP A 9 -18.01 0.43 1.81
N SER A 10 -17.53 1.58 1.34
CA SER A 10 -16.18 1.77 0.83
C SER A 10 -15.09 1.40 1.85
N GLY A 11 -15.40 1.43 3.13
CA GLY A 11 -14.54 0.91 4.20
C GLY A 11 -14.05 -0.52 3.98
N ILE A 12 -14.78 -1.33 3.21
CA ILE A 12 -14.39 -2.70 2.83
C ILE A 12 -13.02 -2.72 2.17
N LEU A 13 -12.74 -1.81 1.25
CA LEU A 13 -11.49 -1.79 0.49
C LEU A 13 -10.33 -1.21 1.29
N GLN A 14 -10.62 -0.34 2.25
CA GLN A 14 -9.60 0.33 3.05
C GLN A 14 -9.26 -0.40 4.34
N PHE A 15 -10.00 -1.46 4.68
CA PHE A 15 -9.79 -2.20 5.92
C PHE A 15 -8.35 -2.72 6.04
N ALA A 16 -7.73 -2.43 7.19
CA ALA A 16 -6.43 -2.96 7.59
C ALA A 16 -6.47 -3.33 9.08
N PRO A 17 -6.19 -4.59 9.46
CA PRO A 17 -6.32 -5.07 10.85
C PRO A 17 -5.47 -4.30 11.87
N LYS A 18 -4.40 -3.65 11.38
CA LYS A 18 -3.50 -2.81 12.19
C LYS A 18 -3.79 -1.35 11.91
N GLY A 19 -4.66 -0.75 12.66
CA GLY A 19 -4.93 0.67 12.52
C GLY A 19 -6.33 1.12 12.89
N ALA A 20 -7.20 0.20 13.26
CA ALA A 20 -8.50 0.51 13.80
C ALA A 20 -8.39 0.73 15.31
N PHE A 21 -8.85 1.85 15.78
CA PHE A 21 -8.39 2.40 17.05
C PHE A 21 -9.36 2.20 18.23
N TYR A 22 -10.59 1.77 18.00
CA TYR A 22 -11.62 1.74 19.02
C TYR A 22 -12.44 0.46 19.10
N GLU A 23 -12.24 -0.49 18.17
CA GLU A 23 -12.82 -1.83 18.20
C GLU A 23 -11.73 -2.90 18.24
N GLU A 24 -12.01 -4.01 18.87
CA GLU A 24 -11.17 -5.21 18.76
C GLU A 24 -10.96 -5.56 17.29
N ALA A 25 -9.71 -5.74 16.88
CA ALA A 25 -9.36 -6.00 15.47
C ALA A 25 -10.11 -7.21 14.88
N ASN A 26 -10.49 -8.17 15.74
CA ASN A 26 -11.26 -9.35 15.35
C ASN A 26 -12.73 -9.02 15.04
N GLU A 27 -13.37 -8.13 15.79
CA GLU A 27 -14.76 -7.73 15.55
C GLU A 27 -14.89 -6.97 14.24
N GLN A 28 -13.98 -6.04 13.99
CA GLN A 28 -13.92 -5.33 12.71
C GLN A 28 -13.68 -6.29 11.55
N PHE A 29 -12.76 -7.23 11.71
CA PHE A 29 -12.50 -8.24 10.69
C PHE A 29 -13.75 -9.04 10.37
N GLN A 30 -14.48 -9.52 11.39
CA GLN A 30 -15.70 -10.30 11.16
C GLN A 30 -16.77 -9.49 10.45
N ARG A 31 -16.95 -8.22 10.81
CA ARG A 31 -17.93 -7.35 10.17
C ARG A 31 -17.58 -7.11 8.69
N VAL A 32 -16.35 -6.71 8.40
CA VAL A 32 -15.90 -6.47 7.03
C VAL A 32 -15.92 -7.75 6.20
N PHE A 33 -15.55 -8.88 6.80
CA PHE A 33 -15.61 -10.18 6.14
C PHE A 33 -17.05 -10.62 5.82
N GLN A 34 -18.01 -10.30 6.70
CA GLN A 34 -19.41 -10.52 6.41
C GLN A 34 -19.91 -9.68 5.24
N MET A 35 -19.53 -8.40 5.16
CA MET A 35 -19.86 -7.53 4.03
C MET A 35 -19.26 -8.06 2.71
N TRP A 36 -18.03 -8.55 2.72
CA TRP A 36 -17.44 -9.21 1.53
C TRP A 36 -18.24 -10.45 1.11
N LYS A 37 -18.69 -11.27 2.07
CA LYS A 37 -19.51 -12.43 1.77
C LYS A 37 -20.85 -12.04 1.15
N GLU A 38 -21.49 -11.02 1.64
CA GLU A 38 -22.76 -10.51 1.12
C GLU A 38 -22.59 -10.04 -0.32
N LEU A 39 -21.57 -9.20 -0.61
CA LEU A 39 -21.28 -8.74 -1.96
C LEU A 39 -20.90 -9.91 -2.88
N PHE A 40 -20.05 -10.83 -2.42
CA PHE A 40 -19.64 -12.01 -3.16
C PHE A 40 -20.82 -12.91 -3.54
N SER A 41 -21.74 -13.12 -2.62
CA SER A 41 -22.93 -13.96 -2.85
C SER A 41 -23.96 -13.26 -3.71
N PHE A 42 -24.01 -11.94 -3.67
CA PHE A 42 -24.96 -11.14 -4.40
C PHE A 42 -24.54 -10.94 -5.87
N ASP A 43 -23.29 -10.53 -6.10
CA ASP A 43 -22.73 -10.34 -7.43
C ASP A 43 -21.21 -10.58 -7.42
N ARG A 44 -20.83 -11.79 -7.77
CA ARG A 44 -19.42 -12.20 -7.77
C ARG A 44 -18.60 -11.42 -8.81
N THR A 45 -19.20 -11.02 -9.92
CA THR A 45 -18.49 -10.22 -10.93
C THR A 45 -18.21 -8.82 -10.42
N LEU A 46 -19.19 -8.16 -9.84
CA LEU A 46 -19.00 -6.87 -9.21
C LEU A 46 -17.95 -6.99 -8.07
N PHE A 47 -18.03 -8.05 -7.26
CA PHE A 47 -17.04 -8.32 -6.23
C PHE A 47 -15.61 -8.45 -6.81
N SER A 48 -15.43 -9.17 -7.91
CA SER A 48 -14.11 -9.30 -8.52
C SER A 48 -13.63 -7.98 -9.12
N LEU A 49 -14.50 -7.23 -9.77
CA LEU A 49 -14.20 -5.92 -10.36
C LEU A 49 -13.84 -4.86 -9.30
N THR A 50 -14.49 -4.88 -8.13
CA THR A 50 -14.16 -3.95 -7.05
C THR A 50 -12.72 -4.11 -6.56
N THR A 51 -12.11 -5.28 -6.75
CA THR A 51 -10.68 -5.47 -6.41
C THR A 51 -9.73 -4.67 -7.31
N LEU A 52 -10.19 -4.19 -8.48
CA LEU A 52 -9.41 -3.32 -9.38
C LEU A 52 -9.32 -1.88 -8.86
N LEU A 53 -10.22 -1.50 -7.97
CA LEU A 53 -10.20 -0.21 -7.32
C LEU A 53 -9.07 -0.15 -6.28
N GLY A 54 -8.75 1.06 -5.83
CA GLY A 54 -7.81 1.25 -4.73
C GLY A 54 -8.26 0.47 -3.49
N GLY A 55 -7.33 -0.10 -2.76
CA GLY A 55 -7.65 -0.86 -1.54
C GLY A 55 -6.40 -1.22 -0.76
N THR A 56 -6.56 -1.57 0.53
CA THR A 56 -5.43 -2.07 1.30
C THR A 56 -5.00 -3.44 0.79
N GLY A 57 -3.72 -3.74 0.92
CA GLY A 57 -3.22 -5.08 0.55
C GLY A 57 -3.93 -6.20 1.31
N PHE A 58 -4.40 -5.94 2.53
CA PHE A 58 -5.17 -6.93 3.29
C PHE A 58 -6.55 -7.17 2.68
N SER A 59 -7.31 -6.12 2.36
CA SER A 59 -8.63 -6.25 1.72
C SER A 59 -8.52 -6.98 0.38
N LYS A 60 -7.61 -6.55 -0.49
CA LYS A 60 -7.37 -7.21 -1.78
C LYS A 60 -6.96 -8.69 -1.62
N GLY A 61 -6.08 -8.99 -0.66
CA GLY A 61 -5.67 -10.36 -0.36
C GLY A 61 -6.84 -11.23 0.11
N SER A 62 -7.71 -10.70 0.95
CA SER A 62 -8.90 -11.39 1.45
C SER A 62 -9.92 -11.65 0.33
N MET A 63 -10.16 -10.65 -0.52
CA MET A 63 -11.06 -10.80 -1.68
C MET A 63 -10.51 -11.82 -2.69
N ASN A 64 -9.22 -11.76 -3.01
CA ASN A 64 -8.55 -12.76 -3.85
C ASN A 64 -8.62 -14.17 -3.22
N HIS A 65 -8.49 -14.27 -1.89
CA HIS A 65 -8.66 -15.55 -1.19
C HIS A 65 -10.07 -16.10 -1.38
N MET A 66 -11.11 -15.28 -1.25
CA MET A 66 -12.49 -15.69 -1.46
C MET A 66 -12.75 -16.16 -2.89
N LEU A 67 -12.24 -15.43 -3.90
CA LEU A 67 -12.35 -15.82 -5.31
C LEU A 67 -11.68 -17.18 -5.59
N LEU A 68 -10.54 -17.44 -4.98
CA LEU A 68 -9.77 -18.67 -5.19
C LEU A 68 -10.27 -19.84 -4.35
N ALA A 69 -10.85 -19.57 -3.18
CA ALA A 69 -11.45 -20.60 -2.32
C ALA A 69 -12.73 -21.19 -2.92
N ASN A 70 -13.42 -20.44 -3.79
CA ASN A 70 -14.69 -20.84 -4.41
C ASN A 70 -14.50 -21.02 -5.92
N PRO A 71 -13.98 -22.20 -6.37
CA PRO A 71 -13.63 -22.41 -7.77
C PRO A 71 -14.83 -22.54 -8.69
N GLN A 72 -16.03 -22.85 -8.15
CA GLN A 72 -17.26 -22.99 -8.95
C GLN A 72 -17.89 -21.61 -9.19
N SER A 73 -17.34 -20.84 -10.09
CA SER A 73 -17.99 -19.59 -10.44
C SER A 73 -18.75 -19.74 -11.73
N GLN A 74 -20.02 -19.44 -11.66
CA GLN A 74 -20.87 -19.23 -12.84
C GLN A 74 -20.81 -17.77 -13.32
N THR A 75 -19.93 -16.98 -12.75
CA THR A 75 -19.84 -15.54 -12.95
C THR A 75 -19.00 -15.20 -14.18
N GLY A 76 -19.40 -14.17 -14.85
CA GLY A 76 -18.77 -13.67 -16.07
C GLY A 76 -19.54 -14.03 -17.35
N LYS A 77 -20.54 -14.92 -17.29
CA LYS A 77 -21.37 -15.22 -18.45
C LYS A 77 -22.33 -14.08 -18.83
N GLU A 78 -22.68 -13.23 -17.86
CA GLU A 78 -23.68 -12.19 -18.05
C GLU A 78 -23.11 -10.81 -18.43
N LEU A 79 -21.82 -10.57 -18.22
CA LEU A 79 -21.24 -9.23 -18.31
C LEU A 79 -20.07 -9.09 -19.26
N VAL A 80 -19.57 -10.19 -19.73
CA VAL A 80 -18.41 -10.20 -20.60
C VAL A 80 -18.85 -10.78 -21.91
N PRO A 81 -18.49 -10.16 -23.05
CA PRO A 81 -18.79 -10.72 -24.35
C PRO A 81 -18.47 -12.21 -24.38
N GLU A 82 -19.31 -12.99 -25.06
CA GLU A 82 -19.23 -14.44 -25.13
C GLU A 82 -17.81 -14.98 -25.17
N GLY A 83 -17.40 -15.72 -24.11
CA GLY A 83 -16.10 -16.39 -24.04
C GLY A 83 -15.21 -16.06 -22.87
N MET A 84 -15.48 -15.05 -22.07
CA MET A 84 -14.69 -14.79 -20.87
C MET A 84 -15.10 -15.71 -19.71
N THR A 85 -14.33 -16.75 -19.59
CA THR A 85 -14.40 -17.80 -18.57
C THR A 85 -13.56 -17.44 -17.32
N PHE A 86 -13.17 -18.41 -16.52
CA PHE A 86 -12.25 -18.29 -15.39
C PHE A 86 -10.97 -17.46 -15.61
N ASP A 87 -10.55 -17.23 -16.83
CA ASP A 87 -9.40 -16.39 -17.16
C ASP A 87 -9.61 -14.94 -16.74
N TYR A 88 -10.83 -14.46 -16.72
CA TYR A 88 -11.18 -13.12 -16.27
C TYR A 88 -10.78 -12.87 -14.80
N GLU A 89 -11.25 -13.71 -13.87
CA GLU A 89 -10.88 -13.56 -12.47
C GLU A 89 -9.37 -13.76 -12.25
N ASN A 90 -8.75 -14.68 -13.00
CA ASN A 90 -7.30 -14.88 -12.94
C ASN A 90 -6.54 -13.66 -13.43
N LYS A 91 -6.98 -13.01 -14.51
CA LYS A 91 -6.41 -11.75 -15.01
C LYS A 91 -6.53 -10.65 -13.95
N VAL A 92 -7.71 -10.49 -13.33
CA VAL A 92 -7.93 -9.53 -12.24
C VAL A 92 -6.99 -9.80 -11.06
N ILE A 93 -6.88 -11.04 -10.60
CA ILE A 93 -6.01 -11.41 -9.47
C ILE A 93 -4.54 -11.16 -9.81
N ASN A 94 -4.09 -11.55 -11.01
CA ASN A 94 -2.71 -11.34 -11.45
C ASN A 94 -2.41 -9.85 -11.61
N TYR A 95 -3.34 -9.06 -12.15
CA TYR A 95 -3.22 -7.62 -12.21
C TYR A 95 -3.05 -7.01 -10.82
N ASN A 96 -3.92 -7.34 -9.86
CA ASN A 96 -3.82 -6.87 -8.49
C ASN A 96 -2.47 -7.21 -7.84
N LEU A 97 -2.00 -8.45 -8.03
CA LEU A 97 -0.69 -8.87 -7.51
C LEU A 97 0.46 -8.13 -8.18
N SER A 98 0.36 -7.81 -9.47
CA SER A 98 1.40 -7.08 -10.22
C SER A 98 1.51 -5.61 -9.81
N LYS A 99 0.41 -4.98 -9.42
CA LYS A 99 0.36 -3.58 -8.96
C LYS A 99 0.74 -3.41 -7.50
N GLU A 100 0.69 -4.49 -6.73
CA GLU A 100 1.09 -4.45 -5.33
C GLU A 100 2.62 -4.47 -5.20
N ARG A 101 3.10 -3.81 -4.14
CA ARG A 101 4.53 -3.97 -3.76
C ARG A 101 4.81 -5.42 -3.39
N ILE A 102 5.94 -5.93 -3.82
CA ILE A 102 6.36 -7.33 -3.60
C ILE A 102 6.08 -7.84 -2.17
N PRO A 103 6.45 -7.13 -1.08
CA PRO A 103 6.18 -7.62 0.28
C PRO A 103 4.70 -7.81 0.58
N ARG A 104 3.83 -6.97 -0.02
CA ARG A 104 2.37 -7.05 0.13
C ARG A 104 1.79 -8.16 -0.73
N ALA A 105 2.17 -8.23 -2.00
CA ALA A 105 1.75 -9.32 -2.87
C ALA A 105 2.09 -10.71 -2.28
N LEU A 106 3.31 -10.87 -1.74
CA LEU A 106 3.69 -12.10 -1.04
C LEU A 106 2.87 -12.34 0.23
N LYS A 107 2.47 -11.27 0.95
CA LYS A 107 1.59 -11.40 2.11
C LYS A 107 0.19 -11.87 1.69
N ASN A 108 -0.36 -11.30 0.61
CA ASN A 108 -1.65 -11.70 0.05
C ASN A 108 -1.63 -13.17 -0.39
N LEU A 109 -0.58 -13.61 -1.06
CA LEU A 109 -0.43 -15.02 -1.43
C LEU A 109 -0.28 -15.95 -0.21
N LEU A 110 0.36 -15.49 0.88
CA LEU A 110 0.46 -16.27 2.12
C LEU A 110 -0.89 -16.47 2.83
N MET A 111 -1.89 -15.62 2.60
CA MET A 111 -3.26 -15.86 3.08
C MET A 111 -3.81 -17.17 2.49
N LEU A 112 -3.50 -17.48 1.22
CA LEU A 112 -3.86 -18.75 0.58
C LEU A 112 -3.18 -19.95 1.26
N ALA A 113 -2.02 -19.75 1.85
CA ALA A 113 -1.30 -20.77 2.63
C ALA A 113 -1.76 -20.87 4.10
N GLY A 114 -2.82 -20.15 4.48
CA GLY A 114 -3.41 -20.18 5.82
C GLY A 114 -2.76 -19.23 6.82
N SER A 115 -2.12 -18.15 6.37
CA SER A 115 -1.67 -17.09 7.28
C SER A 115 -2.82 -16.15 7.66
N GLU A 116 -2.64 -15.38 8.73
CA GLU A 116 -3.61 -14.38 9.21
C GLU A 116 -5.01 -14.99 9.54
N GLY A 117 -5.08 -16.27 9.93
CA GLY A 117 -6.35 -16.93 10.24
C GLY A 117 -7.17 -17.44 9.06
N PHE A 118 -6.68 -17.26 7.82
CA PHE A 118 -7.38 -17.73 6.62
C PHE A 118 -7.27 -19.26 6.47
N ILE A 119 -8.31 -19.84 5.87
CA ILE A 119 -8.33 -21.26 5.49
C ILE A 119 -7.34 -21.48 4.32
N LYS A 120 -6.63 -22.61 4.34
CA LYS A 120 -5.73 -22.97 3.24
C LYS A 120 -6.52 -23.27 1.96
N VAL A 121 -6.09 -22.65 0.87
CA VAL A 121 -6.64 -22.85 -0.48
C VAL A 121 -5.57 -23.43 -1.38
N ASN A 122 -5.70 -24.70 -1.76
CA ASN A 122 -4.71 -25.41 -2.59
C ASN A 122 -5.38 -26.19 -3.73
N ASN A 123 -5.94 -25.47 -4.68
CA ASN A 123 -6.45 -26.01 -5.93
C ASN A 123 -5.50 -25.71 -7.09
N SER A 124 -5.77 -26.25 -8.28
CA SER A 124 -4.93 -26.07 -9.47
C SER A 124 -4.75 -24.59 -9.86
N ARG A 125 -5.80 -23.80 -9.69
CA ARG A 125 -5.83 -22.37 -9.99
C ARG A 125 -4.90 -21.59 -9.03
N THR A 126 -4.98 -21.85 -7.73
CA THR A 126 -4.11 -21.25 -6.73
C THR A 126 -2.64 -21.59 -6.97
N ARG A 127 -2.33 -22.85 -7.30
CA ARG A 127 -0.96 -23.29 -7.64
C ARG A 127 -0.43 -22.52 -8.83
N LYS A 128 -1.23 -22.40 -9.91
CA LYS A 128 -0.84 -21.66 -11.12
C LYS A 128 -0.49 -20.22 -10.76
N ILE A 129 -1.35 -19.49 -10.05
CA ILE A 129 -1.16 -18.09 -9.68
C ILE A 129 0.10 -17.90 -8.82
N ILE A 130 0.32 -18.76 -7.82
CA ILE A 130 1.52 -18.65 -6.95
C ILE A 130 2.80 -18.88 -7.76
N LEU A 131 2.86 -19.93 -8.58
CA LEU A 131 4.06 -20.27 -9.34
C LEU A 131 4.33 -19.25 -10.44
N GLU A 132 3.29 -18.78 -11.14
CA GLU A 132 3.38 -17.74 -12.14
C GLU A 132 3.88 -16.43 -11.51
N PHE A 133 3.34 -15.98 -10.38
CA PHE A 133 3.80 -14.79 -9.70
C PHE A 133 5.28 -14.86 -9.31
N ILE A 134 5.77 -16.02 -8.89
CA ILE A 134 7.15 -16.19 -8.46
C ILE A 134 8.10 -16.33 -9.65
N PHE A 135 7.77 -17.19 -10.63
CA PHE A 135 8.71 -17.65 -11.63
C PHE A 135 8.53 -17.03 -13.03
N ASN A 136 7.38 -16.42 -13.34
CA ASN A 136 7.20 -15.70 -14.61
C ASN A 136 7.82 -14.29 -14.52
N ARG A 137 9.15 -14.25 -14.37
CA ARG A 137 9.96 -13.03 -14.20
C ARG A 137 11.32 -13.24 -14.83
N SER A 138 12.03 -12.14 -15.10
CA SER A 138 13.43 -12.22 -15.51
C SER A 138 14.30 -12.86 -14.42
N GLU A 139 15.42 -13.43 -14.82
CA GLU A 139 16.38 -14.07 -13.89
C GLU A 139 16.85 -13.11 -12.79
N LYS A 140 17.09 -11.85 -13.15
CA LYS A 140 17.51 -10.79 -12.21
C LYS A 140 16.45 -10.47 -11.17
N GLU A 141 15.18 -10.47 -11.57
CA GLU A 141 14.05 -10.19 -10.66
C GLU A 141 13.80 -11.36 -9.71
N ILE A 142 13.83 -12.59 -10.23
CA ILE A 142 13.69 -13.82 -9.41
C ILE A 142 14.84 -13.94 -8.41
N GLU A 143 16.06 -13.67 -8.82
CA GLU A 143 17.22 -13.65 -7.95
C GLU A 143 17.04 -12.67 -6.79
N GLY A 144 16.66 -11.43 -7.12
CA GLY A 144 16.40 -10.40 -6.12
C GLY A 144 15.26 -10.78 -5.17
N LEU A 145 14.21 -11.39 -5.69
CA LEU A 145 13.08 -11.88 -4.92
C LEU A 145 13.52 -12.96 -3.93
N ALA A 146 14.30 -13.92 -4.39
CA ALA A 146 14.78 -15.06 -3.58
C ALA A 146 15.69 -14.61 -2.44
N ILE A 147 16.58 -13.67 -2.68
CA ILE A 147 17.49 -13.15 -1.63
C ILE A 147 16.71 -12.36 -0.57
N ASN A 148 15.77 -11.51 -0.98
CA ASN A 148 15.06 -10.61 -0.06
C ASN A 148 13.90 -11.28 0.69
N TYR A 149 13.26 -12.31 0.09
CA TYR A 149 12.00 -12.86 0.61
C TYR A 149 12.02 -14.39 0.74
N LYS A 150 13.19 -14.98 0.88
CA LYS A 150 13.45 -16.42 0.95
C LYS A 150 12.43 -17.21 1.79
N SER A 151 12.22 -16.79 3.03
CA SER A 151 11.30 -17.46 3.96
C SER A 151 9.86 -17.50 3.47
N LYS A 152 9.37 -16.39 2.87
CA LYS A 152 8.02 -16.30 2.31
C LYS A 152 7.86 -17.18 1.09
N LEU A 153 8.84 -17.15 0.19
CA LEU A 153 8.86 -17.97 -1.02
C LEU A 153 8.90 -19.46 -0.68
N LYS A 154 9.70 -19.85 0.31
CA LYS A 154 9.77 -21.23 0.80
C LYS A 154 8.40 -21.74 1.25
N LYS A 155 7.64 -20.93 2.00
CA LYS A 155 6.26 -21.26 2.43
C LYS A 155 5.32 -21.40 1.24
N LEU A 156 5.36 -20.46 0.30
CA LEU A 156 4.47 -20.42 -0.87
C LEU A 156 4.73 -21.60 -1.82
N ILE A 157 5.99 -21.91 -2.13
CA ILE A 157 6.34 -23.02 -3.02
C ILE A 157 5.96 -24.36 -2.37
N ARG A 158 6.21 -24.53 -1.06
CA ARG A 158 5.76 -25.73 -0.32
C ARG A 158 4.23 -25.84 -0.31
N HIS A 159 3.52 -24.73 -0.20
CA HIS A 159 2.08 -24.74 -0.26
C HIS A 159 1.57 -25.13 -1.66
N ALA A 160 2.15 -24.58 -2.72
CA ALA A 160 1.76 -24.87 -4.09
C ALA A 160 2.08 -26.30 -4.54
N LEU A 161 3.27 -26.78 -4.24
CA LEU A 161 3.79 -28.07 -4.77
C LEU A 161 3.70 -29.24 -3.79
N GLY A 162 3.59 -28.97 -2.50
CA GLY A 162 3.73 -29.98 -1.45
C GLY A 162 5.18 -30.30 -1.11
N LYS A 163 5.40 -30.87 0.09
CA LYS A 163 6.75 -31.16 0.60
C LYS A 163 7.48 -32.18 -0.26
N GLN A 164 6.78 -33.25 -0.68
CA GLN A 164 7.40 -34.35 -1.43
C GLN A 164 7.84 -33.93 -2.83
N THR A 165 7.02 -33.16 -3.55
CA THR A 165 7.41 -32.65 -4.88
C THR A 165 8.64 -31.77 -4.82
N VAL A 166 8.68 -30.86 -3.81
CA VAL A 166 9.86 -30.01 -3.59
C VAL A 166 11.11 -30.86 -3.25
N TYR A 167 10.98 -31.86 -2.39
CA TYR A 167 12.07 -32.76 -2.04
C TYR A 167 12.64 -33.47 -3.29
N ASN A 168 11.77 -34.00 -4.14
CA ASN A 168 12.19 -34.69 -5.37
C ASN A 168 12.92 -33.74 -6.33
N ILE A 169 12.39 -32.51 -6.52
CA ILE A 169 13.05 -31.49 -7.35
C ILE A 169 14.46 -31.17 -6.80
N LEU A 170 14.59 -31.00 -5.50
CA LEU A 170 15.89 -30.73 -4.84
C LEU A 170 16.87 -31.92 -4.89
N ASN A 171 16.38 -33.11 -5.17
CA ASN A 171 17.20 -34.32 -5.38
C ASN A 171 17.39 -34.65 -6.86
N GLY A 172 17.11 -33.70 -7.76
CA GLY A 172 17.47 -33.82 -9.17
C GLY A 172 16.36 -34.35 -10.08
N ASP A 173 15.09 -34.37 -9.64
CA ASP A 173 13.99 -34.74 -10.52
C ASP A 173 13.66 -33.60 -11.50
N GLU A 174 14.35 -33.57 -12.63
CA GLU A 174 14.19 -32.59 -13.69
C GLU A 174 12.77 -32.62 -14.32
N ARG A 175 12.14 -33.80 -14.36
CA ARG A 175 10.79 -33.94 -14.90
C ARG A 175 9.79 -33.16 -14.06
N LEU A 176 9.86 -33.30 -12.75
CA LEU A 176 9.00 -32.54 -11.83
C LEU A 176 9.34 -31.05 -11.85
N PHE A 177 10.62 -30.68 -11.93
CA PHE A 177 11.01 -29.29 -12.10
C PHE A 177 10.38 -28.68 -13.36
N ASN A 178 10.58 -29.30 -14.51
CA ASN A 178 10.05 -28.81 -15.80
C ASN A 178 8.52 -28.73 -15.82
N LYS A 179 7.84 -29.72 -15.24
CA LYS A 179 6.38 -29.73 -15.13
C LYS A 179 5.82 -28.54 -14.36
N TRP A 180 6.44 -28.15 -13.27
CA TRP A 180 5.88 -27.20 -12.32
C TRP A 180 6.51 -25.79 -12.38
N ILE A 181 7.81 -25.70 -12.54
CA ILE A 181 8.57 -24.46 -12.47
C ILE A 181 9.21 -24.13 -13.81
N GLY A 182 9.85 -25.08 -14.45
CA GLY A 182 10.58 -24.89 -15.70
C GLY A 182 9.74 -24.34 -16.84
N ARG A 183 8.44 -24.62 -16.85
CA ARG A 183 7.49 -24.04 -17.82
C ARG A 183 7.35 -22.52 -17.70
N TYR A 184 7.62 -21.92 -16.55
CA TYR A 184 7.64 -20.47 -16.34
C TYR A 184 9.04 -19.91 -16.51
N ASN A 185 10.04 -20.62 -15.98
CA ASN A 185 11.44 -20.26 -16.10
C ASN A 185 12.34 -21.49 -16.01
N SER A 186 12.82 -21.98 -17.16
CA SER A 186 13.67 -23.17 -17.25
C SER A 186 15.04 -23.03 -16.54
N LYS A 187 15.45 -21.78 -16.26
CA LYS A 187 16.72 -21.48 -15.61
C LYS A 187 16.60 -21.32 -14.09
N ALA A 188 15.38 -21.37 -13.53
CA ALA A 188 15.12 -21.05 -12.12
C ALA A 188 15.60 -22.13 -11.10
N LEU A 189 16.15 -23.25 -11.53
CA LEU A 189 16.55 -24.32 -10.63
C LEU A 189 17.52 -23.88 -9.51
N PRO A 190 18.59 -23.09 -9.77
CA PRO A 190 19.48 -22.58 -8.73
C PRO A 190 18.75 -21.70 -7.71
N VAL A 191 17.75 -20.95 -8.14
CA VAL A 191 16.91 -20.12 -7.27
C VAL A 191 16.10 -21.01 -6.32
N VAL A 192 15.54 -22.11 -6.82
CA VAL A 192 14.79 -23.07 -5.99
C VAL A 192 15.71 -23.67 -4.91
N TYR A 193 16.91 -24.12 -5.29
CA TYR A 193 17.90 -24.61 -4.32
C TYR A 193 18.17 -23.55 -3.24
N HIS A 194 18.50 -22.33 -3.65
CA HIS A 194 18.74 -21.23 -2.71
C HIS A 194 17.56 -20.98 -1.75
N ILE A 195 16.33 -20.94 -2.25
CA ILE A 195 15.12 -20.72 -1.43
C ILE A 195 14.98 -21.81 -0.35
N PHE A 196 15.38 -23.03 -0.65
CA PHE A 196 15.30 -24.17 0.27
C PHE A 196 16.55 -24.41 1.10
N ASP A 197 17.44 -23.43 1.21
CA ASP A 197 18.69 -23.52 1.99
C ASP A 197 19.66 -24.60 1.51
N LYS A 198 19.56 -24.98 0.26
CA LYS A 198 20.49 -25.93 -0.40
C LYS A 198 21.38 -25.11 -1.33
N GLU A 199 22.69 -25.34 -1.24
CA GLU A 199 23.62 -24.70 -2.16
C GLU A 199 23.35 -25.22 -3.58
N PRO A 200 23.18 -24.31 -4.56
CA PRO A 200 22.94 -24.73 -5.92
C PRO A 200 24.13 -25.51 -6.48
N PRO A 201 23.90 -26.54 -7.30
CA PRO A 201 24.98 -27.18 -8.04
C PRO A 201 25.49 -26.16 -9.08
N TRP A 202 26.65 -25.59 -8.82
CA TRP A 202 27.31 -24.64 -9.69
C TRP A 202 28.02 -25.38 -10.84
N ASN A 203 27.39 -25.50 -11.99
CA ASN A 203 28.07 -25.93 -13.21
C ASN A 203 28.81 -24.69 -13.76
N ALA A 204 30.13 -24.85 -13.92
CA ALA A 204 31.03 -23.79 -14.41
C ALA A 204 30.49 -23.16 -15.72
N GLY A 205 30.30 -21.85 -15.74
CA GLY A 205 30.06 -21.05 -16.94
C GLY A 205 28.73 -20.30 -16.95
N ARG A 206 27.64 -20.86 -17.45
CA ARG A 206 26.38 -20.09 -17.72
C ARG A 206 25.54 -19.79 -16.48
N THR A 207 25.48 -20.71 -15.52
CA THR A 207 24.60 -20.57 -14.33
C THR A 207 25.13 -19.53 -13.34
N THR A 208 26.44 -19.44 -13.20
CA THR A 208 27.13 -18.47 -12.32
C THR A 208 26.95 -17.03 -12.79
N ALA A 209 26.97 -16.80 -14.10
CA ALA A 209 26.75 -15.47 -14.69
C ALA A 209 25.30 -14.99 -14.49
N LEU A 210 24.31 -15.88 -14.58
CA LEU A 210 22.89 -15.55 -14.46
C LEU A 210 22.49 -15.23 -13.02
N TYR A 211 23.07 -15.90 -12.02
CA TYR A 211 22.69 -15.79 -10.60
C TYR A 211 23.87 -15.37 -9.71
N SER A 212 24.57 -14.35 -10.14
CA SER A 212 25.78 -13.83 -9.47
C SER A 212 25.55 -13.37 -8.02
N LYS A 213 24.37 -12.87 -7.70
CA LYS A 213 24.04 -12.45 -6.32
C LYS A 213 23.74 -13.62 -5.39
N ILE A 214 23.11 -14.70 -5.91
CA ILE A 214 22.91 -15.92 -5.12
C ILE A 214 24.28 -16.56 -4.84
N LEU A 215 25.16 -16.61 -5.82
CA LEU A 215 26.54 -17.07 -5.61
C LEU A 215 27.23 -16.24 -4.54
N ARG A 216 27.18 -14.91 -4.67
CA ARG A 216 27.76 -14.00 -3.68
C ARG A 216 27.13 -14.15 -2.29
N TYR A 217 25.83 -14.41 -2.20
CA TYR A 217 25.14 -14.70 -0.94
C TYR A 217 25.74 -15.93 -0.24
N TRP A 218 25.97 -17.03 -0.97
CA TRP A 218 26.55 -18.25 -0.41
C TRP A 218 28.00 -18.05 -0.03
N SER A 219 28.80 -17.37 -0.85
CA SER A 219 30.18 -17.00 -0.52
C SER A 219 30.25 -16.12 0.73
N LEU A 220 29.40 -15.09 0.82
CA LEU A 220 29.33 -14.20 1.98
C LEU A 220 28.93 -14.96 3.25
N ARG A 221 27.98 -15.91 3.15
CA ARG A 221 27.58 -16.77 4.27
C ARG A 221 28.75 -17.64 4.76
N LYS A 222 29.48 -18.28 3.84
CA LYS A 222 30.62 -19.12 4.15
C LYS A 222 31.72 -18.33 4.86
N VAL A 223 32.11 -17.19 4.30
CA VAL A 223 33.12 -16.32 4.86
C VAL A 223 32.70 -15.75 6.24
N ALA A 224 31.40 -15.43 6.42
CA ALA A 224 30.88 -15.04 7.72
C ALA A 224 30.99 -16.15 8.78
N GLN A 225 30.81 -17.42 8.38
CA GLN A 225 30.96 -18.58 9.25
C GLN A 225 32.44 -18.86 9.61
N GLU A 226 33.34 -18.60 8.67
CA GLU A 226 34.78 -18.77 8.83
C GLU A 226 35.43 -17.61 9.63
N GLY A 227 34.71 -16.49 9.77
CA GLY A 227 35.17 -15.29 10.48
C GLY A 227 36.21 -14.45 9.70
N ASP A 228 36.33 -14.66 8.38
CA ASP A 228 37.23 -13.89 7.51
C ASP A 228 36.63 -12.50 7.23
N VAL A 229 37.02 -11.53 8.03
CA VAL A 229 36.48 -10.16 8.02
C VAL A 229 36.77 -9.43 6.71
N ASP A 230 37.97 -9.60 6.16
CA ASP A 230 38.40 -8.87 4.97
C ASP A 230 37.66 -9.36 3.73
N LYS A 231 37.54 -10.66 3.54
CA LYS A 231 36.71 -11.21 2.47
C LYS A 231 35.22 -10.88 2.66
N PHE A 232 34.74 -10.82 3.92
CA PHE A 232 33.36 -10.39 4.18
C PHE A 232 33.12 -8.96 3.71
N ARG A 233 34.06 -8.02 3.96
CA ARG A 233 34.01 -6.65 3.47
C ARG A 233 33.92 -6.59 1.96
N ASP A 234 34.69 -7.36 1.25
CA ASP A 234 34.64 -7.36 -0.21
C ASP A 234 33.33 -7.95 -0.77
N LEU A 235 32.85 -9.03 -0.17
CA LEU A 235 31.65 -9.70 -0.64
C LEU A 235 30.35 -8.95 -0.26
N MET A 236 30.34 -8.13 0.80
CA MET A 236 29.14 -7.39 1.18
C MET A 236 28.82 -6.21 0.23
N LYS A 237 29.82 -5.74 -0.54
CA LYS A 237 29.65 -4.64 -1.49
C LYS A 237 28.53 -4.94 -2.50
N GLY A 238 27.49 -4.11 -2.52
CA GLY A 238 26.34 -4.25 -3.41
C GLY A 238 25.33 -5.37 -3.05
N MET A 239 25.56 -6.10 -1.95
CA MET A 239 24.54 -7.00 -1.38
C MET A 239 23.47 -6.19 -0.62
N PRO A 240 22.21 -6.68 -0.54
CA PRO A 240 21.17 -5.99 0.21
C PRO A 240 21.57 -5.80 1.69
N THR A 241 21.45 -4.57 2.18
CA THR A 241 21.86 -4.20 3.56
C THR A 241 21.26 -5.12 4.61
N ARG A 242 20.00 -5.50 4.48
CA ARG A 242 19.35 -6.43 5.43
C ARG A 242 19.98 -7.80 5.45
N THR A 243 20.43 -8.29 4.31
CA THR A 243 21.13 -9.59 4.21
C THR A 243 22.48 -9.53 4.90
N VAL A 244 23.25 -8.47 4.63
CA VAL A 244 24.58 -8.27 5.25
C VAL A 244 24.44 -8.11 6.77
N MET A 245 23.50 -7.26 7.22
CA MET A 245 23.23 -7.10 8.66
C MET A 245 22.78 -8.40 9.32
N GLY A 246 21.98 -9.21 8.61
CA GLY A 246 21.58 -10.53 9.08
C GLY A 246 22.79 -11.44 9.33
N PHE A 247 23.71 -11.55 8.39
CA PHE A 247 24.93 -12.37 8.55
C PHE A 247 25.85 -11.79 9.62
N ARG A 248 26.08 -10.47 9.61
CA ARG A 248 26.85 -9.78 10.64
C ARG A 248 26.37 -10.14 12.05
N ASN A 249 25.07 -10.06 12.28
CA ASN A 249 24.48 -10.30 13.59
C ASN A 249 24.47 -11.81 13.94
N THR A 250 24.15 -12.69 12.98
CA THR A 250 24.05 -14.14 13.20
C THR A 250 25.41 -14.77 13.52
N TYR A 251 26.43 -14.36 12.77
CA TYR A 251 27.79 -14.93 12.89
C TYR A 251 28.73 -14.04 13.70
N LYS A 252 28.21 -12.93 14.28
CA LYS A 252 28.96 -11.97 15.11
C LYS A 252 30.21 -11.43 14.40
N VAL A 253 30.12 -11.17 13.11
CA VAL A 253 31.24 -10.63 12.33
C VAL A 253 31.59 -9.24 12.87
N PRO A 254 32.86 -8.96 13.24
CA PRO A 254 33.29 -7.72 13.87
C PRO A 254 33.46 -6.59 12.84
N ILE A 255 32.35 -6.17 12.23
CA ILE A 255 32.25 -5.04 11.29
C ILE A 255 31.29 -4.02 11.85
N ASP A 256 31.60 -2.74 11.74
CA ASP A 256 30.73 -1.68 12.24
C ASP A 256 29.45 -1.54 11.41
N LYS A 257 28.37 -1.11 12.05
CA LYS A 257 27.10 -0.87 11.37
C LYS A 257 27.22 0.23 10.31
N SER A 258 28.03 1.25 10.58
CA SER A 258 28.33 2.34 9.64
C SER A 258 28.91 1.79 8.34
N GLU A 259 29.91 0.92 8.44
CA GLU A 259 30.56 0.29 7.29
C GLU A 259 29.57 -0.53 6.46
N VAL A 260 28.68 -1.30 7.13
CA VAL A 260 27.63 -2.05 6.43
C VAL A 260 26.67 -1.10 5.69
N PHE A 261 26.28 0.03 6.28
CA PHE A 261 25.42 1.00 5.62
C PHE A 261 26.10 1.67 4.42
N GLU A 262 27.39 1.93 4.49
CA GLU A 262 28.15 2.58 3.43
C GLU A 262 28.39 1.67 2.22
N GLU A 263 28.74 0.40 2.45
CA GLU A 263 29.19 -0.50 1.40
C GLU A 263 28.08 -1.40 0.82
N SER A 264 27.07 -1.75 1.62
CA SER A 264 25.98 -2.59 1.15
C SER A 264 24.95 -1.80 0.31
N LYS A 265 24.04 -2.50 -0.36
CA LYS A 265 23.05 -1.88 -1.25
C LYS A 265 21.73 -1.61 -0.51
N MET A 266 21.36 -0.34 -0.37
CA MET A 266 20.02 0.11 -0.01
C MET A 266 19.25 0.63 -1.23
N SER A 267 17.95 0.42 -1.27
CA SER A 267 17.09 1.17 -2.20
C SER A 267 16.93 2.61 -1.70
N SER A 268 16.65 3.57 -2.60
CA SER A 268 16.42 4.97 -2.21
C SER A 268 15.34 5.12 -1.13
N ARG A 269 14.30 4.28 -1.16
CA ARG A 269 13.26 4.26 -0.13
C ARG A 269 13.78 3.76 1.22
N GLU A 270 14.58 2.70 1.23
CA GLU A 270 15.19 2.22 2.47
C GLU A 270 16.15 3.28 3.03
N SER A 271 16.92 3.94 2.18
CA SER A 271 17.79 5.04 2.58
C SER A 271 16.99 6.18 3.23
N LEU A 272 15.88 6.58 2.64
CA LEU A 272 15.00 7.61 3.21
C LEU A 272 14.42 7.17 4.58
N GLN A 273 13.95 5.93 4.69
CA GLN A 273 13.36 5.41 5.94
C GLN A 273 14.39 5.17 7.05
N MET A 274 15.63 4.87 6.68
CA MET A 274 16.71 4.54 7.61
C MET A 274 17.68 5.71 7.84
N GLU A 275 17.45 6.89 7.24
CA GLU A 275 18.37 8.02 7.31
C GLU A 275 18.82 8.34 8.76
N ALA A 276 17.87 8.39 9.68
CA ALA A 276 18.18 8.64 11.10
C ALA A 276 18.99 7.51 11.74
N ALA A 277 18.81 6.26 11.33
CA ALA A 277 19.57 5.12 11.83
C ALA A 277 21.00 5.12 11.27
N VAL A 278 21.13 5.48 9.99
CA VAL A 278 22.41 5.62 9.29
C VAL A 278 23.24 6.73 9.95
N LYS A 279 22.64 7.93 10.17
CA LYS A 279 23.31 9.04 10.88
C LYS A 279 23.76 8.63 12.29
N ARG A 280 22.90 7.95 13.06
CA ARG A 280 23.26 7.49 14.42
C ARG A 280 24.37 6.44 14.45
N SER A 281 24.57 5.71 13.36
CA SER A 281 25.66 4.73 13.26
C SER A 281 27.02 5.36 12.99
N GLY A 282 27.10 6.67 12.73
CA GLY A 282 28.31 7.37 12.34
C GLY A 282 28.75 7.17 10.89
N ALA A 283 27.85 6.63 10.04
CA ALA A 283 28.15 6.48 8.62
C ALA A 283 28.32 7.86 7.96
N THR A 284 29.44 8.06 7.26
CA THR A 284 29.82 9.32 6.62
C THR A 284 29.30 9.42 5.19
N LYS A 285 29.15 8.27 4.52
CA LYS A 285 28.63 8.18 3.16
C LYS A 285 27.15 7.81 3.19
N VAL A 286 26.29 8.82 3.29
CA VAL A 286 24.87 8.61 3.03
C VAL A 286 24.70 8.50 1.51
N LYS A 287 24.16 7.39 1.02
CA LYS A 287 23.85 7.22 -0.42
C LYS A 287 22.87 8.30 -0.86
N ASP A 288 23.12 8.88 -2.01
CA ASP A 288 22.22 9.88 -2.59
C ASP A 288 20.81 9.30 -2.71
N ILE A 289 19.90 9.94 -1.98
CA ILE A 289 18.48 9.60 -2.02
C ILE A 289 17.89 10.30 -3.25
N ASN A 290 17.36 9.53 -4.19
CA ASN A 290 16.60 10.12 -5.27
C ASN A 290 15.19 10.47 -4.76
N TYR A 291 15.03 11.70 -4.29
CA TYR A 291 13.76 12.21 -3.77
C TYR A 291 12.68 12.28 -4.85
N LYS A 292 13.03 12.55 -6.10
CA LYS A 292 12.09 12.63 -7.25
C LYS A 292 11.39 11.30 -7.56
N ASN A 293 11.91 10.16 -7.07
CA ASN A 293 11.32 8.83 -7.27
C ASN A 293 10.66 8.27 -6.00
N GLN A 294 10.45 9.09 -4.97
CA GLN A 294 9.75 8.67 -3.75
C GLN A 294 8.24 8.91 -3.86
N ASP A 295 7.48 8.16 -3.07
CA ASP A 295 6.03 8.39 -2.92
C ASP A 295 5.79 9.73 -2.20
N ILE A 296 4.82 10.51 -2.64
CA ILE A 296 4.55 11.84 -2.07
C ILE A 296 4.25 11.80 -0.57
N TYR A 297 3.57 10.76 -0.10
CA TYR A 297 3.34 10.56 1.33
C TYR A 297 4.65 10.31 2.10
N ASP A 298 5.56 9.49 1.55
CA ASP A 298 6.87 9.23 2.18
C ASP A 298 7.73 10.52 2.19
N LEU A 299 7.58 11.40 1.20
CA LEU A 299 8.25 12.71 1.14
C LEU A 299 7.69 13.68 2.18
N TRP A 300 6.37 13.87 2.25
CA TRP A 300 5.75 14.70 3.29
C TRP A 300 6.11 14.20 4.68
N LYS A 301 6.14 12.90 4.87
CA LYS A 301 6.57 12.30 6.13
C LYS A 301 8.01 12.68 6.48
N ALA A 302 8.94 12.52 5.55
CA ALA A 302 10.34 12.87 5.77
C ALA A 302 10.49 14.37 6.07
N PHE A 303 9.79 15.24 5.33
CA PHE A 303 9.78 16.67 5.53
C PHE A 303 9.34 17.07 6.94
N TYR A 304 8.16 16.62 7.37
CA TYR A 304 7.62 16.98 8.69
C TYR A 304 8.43 16.40 9.84
N PHE A 305 8.99 15.19 9.70
CA PHE A 305 9.87 14.63 10.73
C PHE A 305 11.17 15.44 10.88
N LYS A 306 11.75 15.93 9.78
CA LYS A 306 12.92 16.81 9.83
C LYS A 306 12.57 18.16 10.41
N LEU A 307 11.47 18.76 9.99
CA LEU A 307 10.98 20.04 10.53
C LEU A 307 10.78 19.98 12.05
N MET A 308 10.15 18.92 12.54
CA MET A 308 9.88 18.74 13.97
C MET A 308 11.13 18.40 14.80
N SER A 309 12.16 17.81 14.19
CA SER A 309 13.43 17.48 14.84
C SER A 309 14.46 18.61 14.74
N GLY A 310 14.17 19.69 14.01
CA GLY A 310 15.12 20.77 13.74
C GLY A 310 16.24 20.38 12.76
N ASP A 311 16.09 19.24 12.04
CA ASP A 311 17.07 18.79 11.03
C ASP A 311 16.76 19.45 9.67
N SER A 312 17.50 20.48 9.30
CA SER A 312 17.36 21.18 8.02
C SER A 312 18.01 20.45 6.83
N SER A 313 18.76 19.37 7.08
CA SER A 313 19.50 18.67 6.01
C SER A 313 18.58 18.11 4.91
N ASN A 314 18.90 18.38 3.67
CA ASN A 314 18.16 17.92 2.48
C ASN A 314 16.69 18.37 2.38
N MET A 315 16.23 19.34 3.17
CA MET A 315 14.84 19.81 3.11
C MET A 315 14.49 20.39 1.73
N ASP A 316 15.40 21.15 1.11
CA ASP A 316 15.20 21.67 -0.26
C ASP A 316 15.01 20.54 -1.26
N LYS A 317 15.84 19.49 -1.19
CA LYS A 317 15.71 18.29 -2.07
C LYS A 317 14.42 17.53 -1.85
N ILE A 318 13.91 17.48 -0.61
CA ILE A 318 12.61 16.86 -0.30
C ILE A 318 11.49 17.70 -0.91
N MET A 319 11.56 19.03 -0.80
CA MET A 319 10.57 19.93 -1.41
C MET A 319 10.56 19.80 -2.93
N GLU A 320 11.73 19.82 -3.61
CA GLU A 320 11.82 19.52 -5.03
C GLU A 320 11.21 18.16 -5.40
N GLY A 321 11.38 17.16 -4.53
CA GLY A 321 10.77 15.84 -4.68
C GLY A 321 9.25 15.89 -4.60
N ILE A 322 8.70 16.66 -3.63
CA ILE A 322 7.26 16.87 -3.45
C ILE A 322 6.66 17.55 -4.69
N ASP A 323 7.26 18.65 -5.16
CA ASP A 323 6.82 19.38 -6.34
C ASP A 323 6.81 18.49 -7.58
N HIS A 324 7.91 17.74 -7.78
CA HIS A 324 8.02 16.81 -8.90
C HIS A 324 6.97 15.68 -8.86
N GLN A 325 6.69 15.13 -7.68
CA GLN A 325 5.68 14.08 -7.54
C GLN A 325 4.26 14.65 -7.67
N SER A 326 4.00 15.84 -7.14
CA SER A 326 2.70 16.52 -7.30
C SER A 326 2.37 16.79 -8.78
N GLY A 327 3.40 17.03 -9.61
CA GLY A 327 3.21 17.16 -11.06
C GLY A 327 3.01 15.83 -11.81
N LYS A 328 3.28 14.68 -11.17
CA LYS A 328 3.16 13.34 -11.78
C LYS A 328 1.94 12.55 -11.33
N ILE A 329 1.31 12.97 -10.24
CA ILE A 329 0.08 12.31 -9.75
C ILE A 329 -1.04 12.58 -10.73
N ASP A 330 -1.76 11.54 -11.13
CA ASP A 330 -3.03 11.70 -11.83
C ASP A 330 -3.98 12.47 -10.89
N ARG A 331 -4.21 13.74 -11.21
CA ARG A 331 -5.07 14.61 -10.41
C ARG A 331 -6.53 14.33 -10.70
N ILE A 332 -7.33 14.47 -9.68
CA ILE A 332 -8.78 14.28 -9.74
C ILE A 332 -9.43 15.64 -9.81
N ASP A 333 -10.13 15.88 -10.91
CA ASP A 333 -10.94 17.08 -11.11
C ASP A 333 -12.34 16.86 -10.53
N ILE A 334 -12.64 17.60 -9.46
CA ILE A 334 -13.97 17.67 -8.85
C ILE A 334 -14.64 19.03 -9.15
N GLY A 335 -14.07 19.76 -10.10
CA GLY A 335 -14.40 21.17 -10.35
C GLY A 335 -13.70 22.13 -9.39
N PRO A 336 -13.83 23.44 -9.61
CA PRO A 336 -13.21 24.44 -8.76
C PRO A 336 -13.59 24.24 -7.29
N CYS A 337 -12.61 24.14 -6.41
CA CYS A 337 -12.85 23.84 -5.00
C CYS A 337 -11.96 24.65 -4.05
N VAL A 338 -12.44 24.82 -2.83
CA VAL A 338 -11.65 25.26 -1.67
C VAL A 338 -11.50 24.08 -0.72
N VAL A 339 -10.28 23.88 -0.23
CA VAL A 339 -9.96 22.77 0.65
C VAL A 339 -9.72 23.25 2.07
N ILE A 340 -10.51 22.74 3.01
CA ILE A 340 -10.34 22.97 4.45
C ILE A 340 -9.59 21.78 5.02
N ILE A 341 -8.41 22.02 5.59
CA ILE A 341 -7.59 20.99 6.21
C ILE A 341 -7.61 21.16 7.72
N ASP A 342 -8.08 20.14 8.40
CA ASP A 342 -7.96 20.04 9.85
C ASP A 342 -6.50 19.83 10.23
N ALA A 343 -5.95 20.76 10.98
CA ALA A 343 -4.62 20.72 11.55
C ALA A 343 -4.64 20.69 13.08
N SER A 344 -5.69 20.14 13.66
CA SER A 344 -5.82 19.99 15.11
C SER A 344 -4.94 18.85 15.66
N ARG A 345 -4.92 18.75 16.99
CA ARG A 345 -4.13 17.74 17.68
C ARG A 345 -4.52 16.30 17.35
N SER A 346 -5.79 16.03 17.08
CA SER A 346 -6.26 14.68 16.69
C SER A 346 -5.63 14.20 15.38
N MET A 347 -5.30 15.13 14.47
CA MET A 347 -4.64 14.83 13.21
C MET A 347 -3.16 14.43 13.35
N ILE A 348 -2.59 14.51 14.56
CA ILE A 348 -1.27 13.93 14.85
C ILE A 348 -1.32 12.40 14.79
N GLY A 349 -2.49 11.81 15.05
CA GLY A 349 -2.67 10.35 15.03
C GLY A 349 -2.02 9.65 16.24
N SER A 350 -1.74 8.35 16.10
CA SER A 350 -1.17 7.53 17.17
C SER A 350 0.37 7.55 17.15
N GLU A 351 0.98 7.14 18.27
CA GLU A 351 2.46 6.99 18.37
C GLU A 351 3.02 6.04 17.29
N GLN A 352 2.29 4.99 16.92
CA GLN A 352 2.72 4.06 15.89
C GLN A 352 2.64 4.65 14.49
N ARG A 353 1.77 5.64 14.27
CA ARG A 353 1.55 6.32 12.99
C ARG A 353 1.47 7.83 13.19
N LYS A 354 2.49 8.39 13.80
CA LYS A 354 2.58 9.82 14.06
C LYS A 354 2.42 10.64 12.78
N LEU A 355 1.59 11.65 12.83
CA LEU A 355 1.22 12.56 11.74
C LEU A 355 0.46 11.90 10.56
N HIS A 356 0.13 10.62 10.63
CA HIS A 356 -0.44 9.92 9.49
C HIS A 356 -1.71 10.58 8.93
N PRO A 357 -2.73 10.97 9.72
CA PRO A 357 -3.90 11.66 9.19
C PRO A 357 -3.54 12.96 8.45
N PHE A 358 -2.75 13.81 9.08
CA PHE A 358 -2.34 15.09 8.52
C PHE A 358 -1.51 14.92 7.22
N LEU A 359 -0.54 14.01 7.21
CA LEU A 359 0.26 13.70 6.02
C LEU A 359 -0.60 13.10 4.89
N THR A 360 -1.64 12.36 5.24
CA THR A 360 -2.61 11.86 4.27
C THR A 360 -3.40 13.02 3.69
N SER A 361 -3.83 14.00 4.50
CA SER A 361 -4.52 15.21 4.04
C SER A 361 -3.68 16.01 3.04
N LEU A 362 -2.39 16.20 3.32
CA LEU A 362 -1.48 16.88 2.39
C LEU A 362 -1.30 16.11 1.07
N SER A 363 -1.24 14.78 1.16
CA SER A 363 -1.13 13.93 -0.03
C SER A 363 -2.42 13.92 -0.85
N ILE A 364 -3.59 14.01 -0.21
CA ILE A 364 -4.90 14.19 -0.85
C ILE A 364 -4.94 15.55 -1.56
N LEU A 365 -4.55 16.63 -0.87
CA LEU A 365 -4.47 17.96 -1.46
C LEU A 365 -3.65 17.95 -2.75
N SER A 366 -2.49 17.27 -2.75
CA SER A 366 -1.63 17.13 -3.94
C SER A 366 -2.28 16.34 -5.09
N SER A 367 -3.35 15.58 -4.81
CA SER A 367 -4.08 14.77 -5.81
C SER A 367 -5.34 15.47 -6.34
N LEU A 368 -5.69 16.64 -5.83
CA LEU A 368 -6.84 17.42 -6.31
C LEU A 368 -6.40 18.41 -7.39
N GLU A 369 -7.28 18.59 -8.39
CA GLU A 369 -7.13 19.60 -9.42
C GLU A 369 -8.06 20.79 -9.13
N ASN A 370 -7.80 21.93 -9.74
CA ASN A 370 -8.62 23.15 -9.63
C ASN A 370 -8.87 23.66 -8.19
N VAL A 371 -7.89 23.45 -7.30
CA VAL A 371 -7.92 24.00 -5.94
C VAL A 371 -7.65 25.51 -5.98
N ARG A 372 -8.65 26.31 -5.60
CA ARG A 372 -8.56 27.79 -5.57
C ARG A 372 -7.86 28.30 -4.32
N ASP A 373 -8.14 27.69 -3.18
CA ASP A 373 -7.58 28.08 -1.88
C ASP A 373 -7.50 26.91 -0.91
N VAL A 374 -6.61 27.02 0.09
CA VAL A 374 -6.41 26.03 1.14
C VAL A 374 -6.46 26.70 2.50
N ILE A 375 -7.48 26.36 3.27
CA ILE A 375 -7.73 26.89 4.60
C ILE A 375 -7.31 25.87 5.65
N TYR A 376 -6.32 26.20 6.47
CA TYR A 376 -5.92 25.36 7.59
C TYR A 376 -6.65 25.80 8.87
N VAL A 377 -7.35 24.86 9.49
CA VAL A 377 -8.05 25.08 10.75
C VAL A 377 -7.29 24.40 11.89
N GLY A 378 -6.96 25.17 12.92
CA GLY A 378 -6.03 24.73 13.97
C GLY A 378 -4.57 24.83 13.54
N GLY A 379 -3.70 24.16 14.32
CA GLY A 379 -2.27 24.11 14.03
C GLY A 379 -1.50 25.39 14.34
N LYS A 380 -0.18 25.30 14.15
CA LYS A 380 0.75 26.44 14.30
C LYS A 380 1.49 26.64 12.98
N ARG A 381 1.46 27.85 12.46
CA ARG A 381 2.25 28.25 11.30
C ARG A 381 3.72 28.37 11.69
N VAL A 382 4.61 27.81 10.89
CA VAL A 382 6.07 27.89 11.05
C VAL A 382 6.70 28.08 9.68
N ASN A 383 7.80 28.81 9.64
CA ASN A 383 8.58 28.92 8.42
C ASN A 383 9.56 27.73 8.32
N THR A 384 9.72 27.21 7.13
CA THR A 384 10.68 26.13 6.86
C THR A 384 12.11 26.66 6.95
N PRO A 385 13.07 25.88 7.44
CA PRO A 385 14.49 26.21 7.40
C PRO A 385 15.10 25.85 6.04
N THR A 386 14.42 26.18 4.94
CA THR A 386 14.85 26.00 3.56
C THR A 386 15.48 27.26 3.01
N LYS A 387 16.18 27.17 1.87
CA LYS A 387 16.78 28.31 1.21
C LYS A 387 15.73 29.39 0.88
N ASP A 388 14.59 28.94 0.39
CA ASP A 388 13.41 29.77 0.15
C ASP A 388 12.34 29.37 1.19
N PRO A 389 12.27 30.09 2.35
CA PRO A 389 11.35 29.71 3.43
C PRO A 389 9.88 29.83 3.02
N ILE A 390 9.13 28.77 3.20
CA ILE A 390 7.68 28.75 3.04
C ILE A 390 6.98 28.58 4.38
N SER A 391 5.79 29.15 4.50
CA SER A 391 4.95 28.96 5.69
C SER A 391 4.22 27.63 5.60
N VAL A 392 4.44 26.75 6.58
CA VAL A 392 3.75 25.45 6.70
C VAL A 392 3.05 25.36 8.06
N VAL A 393 2.08 24.44 8.16
CA VAL A 393 1.29 24.25 9.38
C VAL A 393 1.71 22.97 10.07
N ILE A 394 2.03 23.04 11.37
CA ILE A 394 2.23 21.88 12.24
C ILE A 394 0.93 21.64 13.03
N PRO A 395 0.36 20.42 13.02
CA PRO A 395 -0.87 20.13 13.74
C PRO A 395 -0.73 20.39 15.25
N GLN A 396 -1.63 21.24 15.77
CA GLN A 396 -1.72 21.60 17.19
C GLN A 396 -3.13 22.13 17.51
N ASN A 397 -3.42 22.27 18.82
CA ASN A 397 -4.61 22.97 19.34
C ASN A 397 -5.96 22.29 19.01
N HIS A 398 -7.02 23.05 19.14
CA HIS A 398 -8.40 22.63 18.95
C HIS A 398 -8.88 22.89 17.53
N THR A 399 -10.01 22.30 17.19
CA THR A 399 -10.61 22.35 15.86
C THR A 399 -11.82 23.26 15.85
N ASP A 400 -11.77 24.33 15.05
CA ASP A 400 -12.87 25.26 14.78
C ASP A 400 -13.28 25.15 13.29
N LEU A 401 -13.68 23.96 12.82
CA LEU A 401 -13.97 23.70 11.41
C LEU A 401 -15.03 24.65 10.84
N TRP A 402 -15.98 25.13 11.66
CA TRP A 402 -17.00 26.08 11.27
C TRP A 402 -16.42 27.42 10.79
N ARG A 403 -15.28 27.88 11.35
CA ARG A 403 -14.57 29.08 10.87
C ARG A 403 -14.02 28.86 9.47
N GLY A 404 -13.39 27.71 9.25
CA GLY A 404 -12.91 27.34 7.91
C GLY A 404 -14.04 27.26 6.89
N LEU A 405 -15.22 26.75 7.29
CA LEU A 405 -16.40 26.76 6.43
C LEU A 405 -16.84 28.20 6.09
N THR A 406 -16.84 29.08 7.08
CA THR A 406 -17.22 30.51 6.87
C THR A 406 -16.25 31.17 5.87
N GLU A 407 -14.94 30.99 6.03
CA GLU A 407 -13.93 31.49 5.10
C GLU A 407 -14.10 30.89 3.69
N ALA A 408 -14.36 29.56 3.60
CA ALA A 408 -14.53 28.89 2.32
C ALA A 408 -15.77 29.37 1.57
N VAL A 409 -16.90 29.59 2.23
CA VAL A 409 -18.14 30.06 1.60
C VAL A 409 -18.00 31.47 0.99
N ILE A 410 -17.22 32.35 1.62
CA ILE A 410 -16.92 33.68 1.11
C ILE A 410 -16.19 33.65 -0.25
N THR A 411 -15.45 32.57 -0.55
CA THR A 411 -14.75 32.43 -1.84
C THR A 411 -15.70 32.13 -3.01
N GLU A 412 -16.95 31.83 -2.76
CA GLU A 412 -17.97 31.44 -3.75
C GLU A 412 -17.55 30.23 -4.60
N ALA A 413 -16.70 29.34 -4.05
CA ALA A 413 -16.33 28.13 -4.73
C ALA A 413 -17.51 27.14 -4.77
N PRO A 414 -17.80 26.51 -5.92
CA PRO A 414 -18.89 25.55 -6.05
C PRO A 414 -18.72 24.31 -5.21
N ASN A 415 -17.48 23.93 -4.88
CA ASN A 415 -17.17 22.76 -4.07
C ASN A 415 -16.30 23.16 -2.87
N ILE A 416 -16.68 22.70 -1.69
CA ILE A 416 -15.91 22.83 -0.45
C ILE A 416 -15.53 21.42 0.00
N VAL A 417 -14.22 21.16 0.06
CA VAL A 417 -13.67 19.87 0.52
C VAL A 417 -13.17 20.04 1.93
N VAL A 418 -13.70 19.31 2.87
CA VAL A 418 -13.21 19.28 4.26
C VAL A 418 -12.45 17.98 4.50
N ILE A 419 -11.19 18.09 4.86
CA ILE A 419 -10.35 16.94 5.21
C ILE A 419 -10.12 16.94 6.72
N SER A 420 -10.89 16.13 7.45
CA SER A 420 -10.94 16.09 8.91
C SER A 420 -11.35 14.71 9.42
N ASP A 421 -10.99 14.39 10.65
CA ASP A 421 -11.48 13.21 11.38
C ASP A 421 -12.94 13.38 11.88
N GLY A 422 -13.53 14.56 11.65
CA GLY A 422 -14.91 14.88 12.02
C GLY A 422 -15.11 15.23 13.50
N TYR A 423 -14.03 15.48 14.24
CA TYR A 423 -14.13 15.92 15.63
C TYR A 423 -14.18 17.45 15.72
N GLU A 424 -15.24 17.96 16.32
CA GLU A 424 -15.34 19.36 16.74
C GLU A 424 -15.06 19.43 18.24
N ASN A 425 -13.89 19.96 18.60
CA ASN A 425 -13.43 19.94 19.97
C ASN A 425 -13.78 21.22 20.73
N THR A 426 -14.11 22.32 20.06
CA THR A 426 -14.38 23.61 20.68
C THR A 426 -15.87 23.79 20.96
N ILE A 427 -16.71 23.73 19.94
CA ILE A 427 -18.18 23.83 20.07
C ILE A 427 -18.81 22.71 19.23
N LYS A 428 -19.32 21.72 19.91
CA LYS A 428 -19.92 20.55 19.27
C LYS A 428 -21.17 20.92 18.46
N GLY A 429 -21.20 20.50 17.18
CA GLY A 429 -22.32 20.74 16.28
C GLY A 429 -22.32 22.13 15.63
N MET A 430 -21.30 22.96 15.88
CA MET A 430 -21.25 24.32 15.32
C MET A 430 -21.01 24.28 13.82
N PHE A 431 -20.29 23.32 13.29
CA PHE A 431 -20.11 23.14 11.85
C PHE A 431 -21.45 22.88 11.16
N GLU A 432 -22.24 21.94 11.67
CA GLU A 432 -23.58 21.64 11.14
C GLU A 432 -24.49 22.87 11.20
N HIS A 433 -24.52 23.55 12.34
CA HIS A 433 -25.30 24.76 12.49
C HIS A 433 -24.89 25.86 11.48
N THR A 434 -23.61 26.07 11.28
CA THR A 434 -23.08 27.04 10.30
C THR A 434 -23.42 26.63 8.87
N TYR A 435 -23.29 25.33 8.56
CA TYR A 435 -23.68 24.78 7.26
C TYR A 435 -25.17 25.01 6.97
N ASP A 436 -26.04 24.66 7.90
CA ASP A 436 -27.49 24.85 7.78
C ASP A 436 -27.85 26.32 7.59
N HIS A 437 -27.20 27.21 8.35
CA HIS A 437 -27.39 28.66 8.20
C HIS A 437 -27.06 29.17 6.79
N PHE A 438 -25.92 28.78 6.23
CA PHE A 438 -25.56 29.17 4.86
C PHE A 438 -26.52 28.59 3.83
N LYS A 439 -26.95 27.34 3.96
CA LYS A 439 -27.93 26.71 3.06
C LYS A 439 -29.28 27.46 3.11
N GLN A 440 -29.77 27.78 4.30
CA GLN A 440 -31.01 28.56 4.49
C GLN A 440 -30.89 29.98 3.96
N SER A 441 -29.70 30.56 4.03
CA SER A 441 -29.39 31.89 3.46
C SER A 441 -29.22 31.90 1.93
N GLY A 442 -29.40 30.75 1.26
CA GLY A 442 -29.39 30.63 -0.19
C GLY A 442 -28.01 30.37 -0.83
N TYR A 443 -26.96 30.19 -0.03
CA TYR A 443 -25.65 29.84 -0.57
C TYR A 443 -25.66 28.44 -1.19
N LYS A 444 -25.10 28.31 -2.41
CA LYS A 444 -25.07 27.08 -3.19
C LYS A 444 -23.64 26.55 -3.29
N PHE A 445 -23.35 25.48 -2.61
CA PHE A 445 -22.07 24.75 -2.71
C PHE A 445 -22.26 23.29 -2.39
N ASN A 446 -21.40 22.44 -2.95
CA ASN A 446 -21.29 21.05 -2.57
C ASN A 446 -20.29 20.92 -1.43
N LEU A 447 -20.63 20.15 -0.40
CA LEU A 447 -19.75 19.82 0.70
C LEU A 447 -19.29 18.38 0.57
N ILE A 448 -17.97 18.17 0.46
CA ILE A 448 -17.32 16.85 0.40
C ILE A 448 -16.50 16.68 1.66
N HIS A 449 -16.83 15.70 2.49
CA HIS A 449 -16.08 15.39 3.70
C HIS A 449 -15.19 14.18 3.47
N LEU A 450 -13.87 14.40 3.44
CA LEU A 450 -12.85 13.35 3.35
C LEU A 450 -12.26 13.07 4.74
N ASN A 451 -12.40 11.84 5.20
CA ASN A 451 -11.89 11.45 6.51
C ASN A 451 -10.58 10.65 6.36
N PRO A 452 -9.41 11.22 6.73
CA PRO A 452 -8.11 10.54 6.63
C PRO A 452 -7.88 9.56 7.77
N VAL A 453 -8.74 9.56 8.78
CA VAL A 453 -8.71 8.62 9.91
C VAL A 453 -9.77 7.56 9.66
N PHE A 454 -9.34 6.39 9.24
CA PHE A 454 -10.23 5.24 9.24
C PHE A 454 -10.36 4.74 10.69
N SER A 455 -11.20 5.39 11.47
CA SER A 455 -11.72 4.85 12.72
C SER A 455 -13.20 4.60 12.53
N ALA A 456 -13.57 3.36 12.46
CA ALA A 456 -14.95 3.02 12.73
C ALA A 456 -15.19 3.39 14.20
N ASP A 457 -15.76 4.56 14.43
CA ASP A 457 -16.18 4.95 15.76
C ASP A 457 -17.33 4.01 16.10
N SER A 458 -17.01 3.02 16.93
CA SER A 458 -17.92 2.19 17.71
C SER A 458 -19.25 1.72 17.06
N LYS A 459 -19.81 0.68 17.57
CA LYS A 459 -21.19 0.16 17.44
C LYS A 459 -21.96 0.27 16.09
N SER A 460 -21.74 1.32 15.27
CA SER A 460 -22.45 1.51 13.99
C SER A 460 -21.54 1.36 12.73
N GLY A 461 -20.23 1.29 12.90
CA GLY A 461 -19.30 1.23 11.76
C GLY A 461 -19.24 2.49 10.89
N THR A 462 -19.81 3.58 11.36
CA THR A 462 -19.89 4.83 10.61
C THR A 462 -18.81 5.79 11.07
N THR A 463 -18.09 6.39 10.12
CA THR A 463 -17.23 7.55 10.33
C THR A 463 -18.08 8.73 10.86
N ARG A 464 -17.48 9.59 11.69
CA ARG A 464 -18.19 10.78 12.20
C ARG A 464 -18.56 11.69 11.06
N ARG A 465 -19.80 12.20 11.11
CA ARG A 465 -20.35 13.15 10.15
C ARG A 465 -20.19 14.56 10.68
N LEU A 466 -19.83 15.48 9.80
CA LEU A 466 -19.83 16.90 10.10
C LEU A 466 -21.24 17.50 10.01
N THR A 467 -22.08 16.94 9.11
CA THR A 467 -23.48 17.30 8.94
C THR A 467 -24.33 16.06 8.72
N LYS A 468 -25.66 16.17 8.88
CA LYS A 468 -26.60 15.07 8.60
C LYS A 468 -26.61 14.69 7.12
N ASP A 469 -26.45 15.70 6.25
CA ASP A 469 -26.60 15.57 4.80
C ASP A 469 -25.33 15.08 4.12
N THR A 470 -24.15 15.23 4.76
CA THR A 470 -22.87 14.88 4.15
C THR A 470 -22.33 13.58 4.71
N LYS A 471 -22.17 12.60 3.83
CA LYS A 471 -21.52 11.34 4.18
C LYS A 471 -20.00 11.52 4.19
N PRO A 472 -19.30 11.17 5.29
CA PRO A 472 -17.84 11.18 5.28
C PRO A 472 -17.29 10.06 4.40
N LEU A 473 -16.38 10.42 3.51
CA LEU A 473 -15.65 9.46 2.66
C LEU A 473 -14.33 9.10 3.32
N PRO A 474 -14.11 7.85 3.72
CA PRO A 474 -12.87 7.45 4.37
C PRO A 474 -11.74 7.38 3.34
N VAL A 475 -10.66 8.13 3.55
CA VAL A 475 -9.50 8.16 2.66
C VAL A 475 -8.22 7.92 3.46
N SER A 476 -7.93 6.68 3.80
CA SER A 476 -6.72 6.31 4.56
C SER A 476 -5.41 6.43 3.76
N ASN A 477 -5.50 6.67 2.47
CA ASN A 477 -4.38 6.92 1.56
C ASN A 477 -4.90 7.71 0.35
N TYR A 478 -4.18 8.73 -0.11
CA TYR A 478 -4.58 9.55 -1.25
C TYR A 478 -4.91 8.74 -2.52
N LYS A 479 -4.25 7.59 -2.72
CA LYS A 479 -4.50 6.68 -3.86
C LYS A 479 -5.92 6.06 -3.86
N PHE A 480 -6.66 6.21 -2.77
CA PHE A 480 -8.03 5.72 -2.66
C PHE A 480 -9.07 6.81 -2.93
N LEU A 481 -8.63 8.06 -3.11
CA LEU A 481 -9.55 9.17 -3.30
C LEU A 481 -10.50 8.95 -4.50
N GLU A 482 -9.94 8.61 -5.67
CA GLU A 482 -10.76 8.28 -6.86
C GLU A 482 -11.76 7.16 -6.57
N THR A 483 -11.29 6.13 -5.88
CA THR A 483 -12.12 4.98 -5.49
C THR A 483 -13.28 5.40 -4.61
N GLU A 484 -13.04 6.24 -3.61
CA GLU A 484 -14.07 6.68 -2.68
C GLU A 484 -15.11 7.58 -3.37
N LEU A 485 -14.67 8.48 -4.22
CA LEU A 485 -15.56 9.33 -5.00
C LEU A 485 -16.45 8.50 -5.96
N ILE A 486 -15.87 7.49 -6.61
CA ILE A 486 -16.63 6.55 -7.44
C ILE A 486 -17.62 5.77 -6.58
N PHE A 487 -17.23 5.26 -5.42
CA PHE A 487 -18.12 4.49 -4.54
C PHE A 487 -19.28 5.31 -3.98
N ASP A 488 -19.08 6.58 -3.73
CA ASP A 488 -20.18 7.44 -3.26
C ASP A 488 -21.30 7.55 -4.31
N HIS A 489 -20.93 7.66 -5.58
CA HIS A 489 -21.89 7.56 -6.69
C HIS A 489 -22.46 6.16 -6.90
N MET A 490 -21.78 5.10 -6.45
CA MET A 490 -22.21 3.69 -6.60
C MET A 490 -23.48 3.35 -5.86
N ILE A 491 -23.71 3.97 -4.72
CA ILE A 491 -24.82 3.61 -3.82
C ILE A 491 -26.16 3.86 -4.50
N GLU A 492 -26.23 4.81 -5.42
CA GLU A 492 -27.45 5.19 -6.11
C GLU A 492 -27.67 4.47 -7.46
N ASN A 493 -26.60 3.97 -8.12
CA ASN A 493 -26.68 3.42 -9.47
C ASN A 493 -25.70 2.26 -9.72
N ARG A 494 -25.99 1.11 -9.16
CA ARG A 494 -25.16 -0.12 -9.24
C ARG A 494 -24.76 -0.51 -10.66
N GLU A 495 -25.68 -0.49 -11.63
CA GLU A 495 -25.41 -0.88 -13.01
C GLU A 495 -24.45 0.10 -13.70
N VAL A 496 -24.58 1.39 -13.43
CA VAL A 496 -23.65 2.41 -13.96
C VAL A 496 -22.23 2.12 -13.50
N VAL A 497 -22.07 1.79 -12.23
CA VAL A 497 -20.76 1.49 -11.67
C VAL A 497 -20.19 0.19 -12.19
N LYS A 498 -21.02 -0.84 -12.31
CA LYS A 498 -20.60 -2.11 -12.91
C LYS A 498 -20.04 -1.87 -14.30
N ASN A 499 -20.73 -1.08 -15.13
CA ASN A 499 -20.29 -0.71 -16.47
C ASN A 499 -18.99 0.12 -16.44
N LEU A 500 -18.85 1.07 -15.52
CA LEU A 500 -17.61 1.82 -15.35
C LEU A 500 -16.43 0.91 -14.98
N LEU A 501 -16.66 -0.07 -14.10
CA LEU A 501 -15.64 -1.02 -13.72
C LEU A 501 -15.28 -2.01 -14.83
N VAL A 502 -16.23 -2.43 -15.64
CA VAL A 502 -15.99 -3.23 -16.85
C VAL A 502 -15.12 -2.43 -17.82
N ASN A 503 -15.47 -1.18 -18.10
CA ASN A 503 -14.66 -0.32 -18.96
C ASN A 503 -13.25 -0.09 -18.42
N LYS A 504 -13.14 0.12 -17.08
CA LYS A 504 -11.83 0.22 -16.42
C LYS A 504 -11.04 -1.09 -16.55
N TYR A 505 -11.70 -2.23 -16.44
CA TYR A 505 -11.08 -3.54 -16.63
C TYR A 505 -10.46 -3.67 -18.03
N HIS A 506 -11.23 -3.40 -19.09
CA HIS A 506 -10.75 -3.48 -20.47
C HIS A 506 -9.56 -2.53 -20.70
N LYS A 507 -9.68 -1.27 -20.24
CA LYS A 507 -8.58 -0.30 -20.32
C LYS A 507 -7.30 -0.74 -19.60
N LEU A 508 -7.42 -1.36 -18.42
CA LEU A 508 -6.28 -1.77 -17.62
C LEU A 508 -5.60 -3.04 -18.12
N LEU A 509 -6.31 -3.90 -18.79
CA LEU A 509 -5.79 -5.17 -19.34
C LEU A 509 -5.46 -5.11 -20.83
N GLY A 510 -5.69 -3.95 -21.46
CA GLY A 510 -5.36 -3.74 -22.88
C GLY A 510 -6.29 -4.49 -23.84
N GLU A 511 -7.52 -4.73 -23.42
CA GLU A 511 -8.57 -5.40 -24.21
C GLU A 511 -9.55 -4.40 -24.80
#